data_aa8ac07773357fc3af6a8e2c790b823c
#
_entry.id   aa8ac07773357fc3af6a8e2c790b823c
#
_cell.length_a   1.000
_cell.length_b   1.000
_cell.length_c   1.000
_cell.angle_alpha   90.00
_cell.angle_beta   90.00
_cell.angle_gamma   90.00
#
_symmetry.space_group_name_H-M   'P 1'
#
loop_
_entity.id
_entity.type
_entity.pdbx_description
1 polymer ?
#
loop_
_entity_poly.entity_id
_entity_poly.type
_entity_poly.pdbx_seq_one_letter_code
_entity_poly.pdbx_strand_id
1 'polypeptide(L)'
;MENLKLFLDDEDKRNRLVSSPFNYTGGKYKLLEQLQKLFKEEEIFLDIFTGGGNVGINSKSSKIIFNDINDKIISLIEYIKNNNIEELLEKIDKIIADYKLSNTAVYGYEHYFCNSSEGLANYNREAFLKLREDYNKKLNKGIEDYLLLYVLIIFSFNNQVRFNSKG
;
A
#
# COMPACT_ATOMS: atom_id res chain seq x y z
N MET A 1 -6.68 18.11 -27.48
CA MET A 1 -7.15 17.65 -26.17
C MET A 1 -6.32 18.40 -25.13
N GLU A 2 -6.91 19.43 -24.56
CA GLU A 2 -6.27 20.30 -23.57
C GLU A 2 -6.10 19.56 -22.26
N ASN A 3 -4.86 19.53 -21.79
CA ASN A 3 -4.51 19.05 -20.44
C ASN A 3 -5.23 19.91 -19.40
N LEU A 4 -6.26 19.38 -18.80
CA LEU A 4 -6.88 19.95 -17.60
C LEU A 4 -5.88 19.80 -16.45
N LYS A 5 -4.93 20.73 -16.33
CA LYS A 5 -4.17 20.94 -15.10
C LYS A 5 -5.16 21.48 -14.06
N LEU A 6 -5.69 20.59 -13.23
CA LEU A 6 -6.35 21.02 -12.00
C LEU A 6 -5.28 21.67 -11.10
N PHE A 7 -5.20 22.98 -11.14
CA PHE A 7 -4.52 23.76 -10.11
C PHE A 7 -5.44 23.76 -8.89
N LEU A 8 -5.34 22.74 -8.05
CA LEU A 8 -5.84 22.83 -6.70
C LEU A 8 -4.91 23.77 -5.94
N ASP A 9 -5.46 24.78 -5.28
CA ASP A 9 -4.70 25.65 -4.39
C ASP A 9 -3.97 24.82 -3.34
N ASP A 10 -2.81 25.29 -2.87
CA ASP A 10 -2.00 24.56 -1.88
C ASP A 10 -2.73 24.35 -0.54
N GLU A 11 -3.75 25.13 -0.24
CA GLU A 11 -4.65 24.91 0.88
C GLU A 11 -5.61 23.74 0.66
N ASP A 12 -6.15 23.58 -0.54
CA ASP A 12 -7.02 22.44 -0.90
C ASP A 12 -6.25 21.11 -0.88
N LYS A 13 -4.97 21.13 -1.28
CA LYS A 13 -4.10 19.95 -1.19
C LYS A 13 -3.81 19.54 0.25
N ARG A 14 -3.63 20.53 1.16
CA ARG A 14 -3.36 20.27 2.60
C ARG A 14 -4.58 19.76 3.37
N ASN A 15 -5.78 20.03 2.90
CA ASN A 15 -7.02 19.59 3.54
C ASN A 15 -7.56 18.27 2.96
N ARG A 16 -6.99 17.75 1.88
CA ARG A 16 -7.44 16.52 1.26
C ARG A 16 -6.95 15.31 2.07
N LEU A 17 -7.90 14.50 2.52
CA LEU A 17 -7.59 13.22 3.17
C LEU A 17 -6.91 12.25 2.19
N VAL A 18 -5.79 11.69 2.61
CA VAL A 18 -5.01 10.72 1.85
C VAL A 18 -5.33 9.32 2.35
N SER A 19 -5.72 8.43 1.44
CA SER A 19 -5.88 7.01 1.77
C SER A 19 -4.54 6.32 1.80
N SER A 20 -4.34 5.45 2.79
CA SER A 20 -3.20 4.55 2.81
C SER A 20 -3.19 3.65 1.58
N PRO A 21 -2.00 3.31 1.03
CA PRO A 21 -1.87 2.33 -0.03
C PRO A 21 -2.17 0.89 0.45
N PHE A 22 -2.39 0.71 1.75
CA PHE A 22 -2.66 -0.60 2.35
C PHE A 22 -4.10 -0.74 2.78
N ASN A 23 -4.79 -1.77 2.29
CA ASN A 23 -6.11 -2.15 2.82
C ASN A 23 -5.92 -2.97 4.11
N TYR A 24 -5.72 -2.27 5.22
CA TYR A 24 -5.53 -2.89 6.53
C TYR A 24 -6.88 -3.11 7.22
N THR A 25 -7.09 -4.33 7.74
CA THR A 25 -8.33 -4.67 8.46
C THR A 25 -8.56 -3.72 9.63
N GLY A 26 -9.74 -3.11 9.70
CA GLY A 26 -10.04 -2.10 10.72
C GLY A 26 -9.47 -0.70 10.43
N GLY A 27 -9.01 -0.44 9.21
CA GLY A 27 -8.54 0.87 8.77
C GLY A 27 -9.54 1.99 9.08
N LYS A 28 -9.03 3.14 9.54
CA LYS A 28 -9.84 4.26 10.04
C LYS A 28 -10.13 5.35 9.01
N TYR A 29 -9.84 5.12 7.72
CA TYR A 29 -10.00 6.13 6.68
C TYR A 29 -11.40 6.77 6.69
N LYS A 30 -12.45 5.96 6.77
CA LYS A 30 -13.85 6.43 6.81
C LYS A 30 -14.21 7.27 8.05
N LEU A 31 -13.40 7.21 9.09
CA LEU A 31 -13.60 7.94 10.33
C LEU A 31 -12.71 9.19 10.44
N LEU A 32 -11.82 9.43 9.47
CA LEU A 32 -10.82 10.51 9.56
C LEU A 32 -11.44 11.89 9.78
N GLU A 33 -12.53 12.23 9.06
CA GLU A 33 -13.20 13.52 9.22
C GLU A 33 -13.72 13.75 10.66
N GLN A 34 -14.13 12.67 11.34
CA GLN A 34 -14.57 12.74 12.73
C GLN A 34 -13.38 12.80 13.68
N LEU A 35 -12.36 11.97 13.43
CA LEU A 35 -11.16 11.89 14.26
C LEU A 35 -10.36 13.19 14.24
N GLN A 36 -10.20 13.82 13.08
CA GLN A 36 -9.46 15.08 12.95
C GLN A 36 -10.06 16.21 13.81
N LYS A 37 -11.37 16.20 14.05
CA LYS A 37 -12.01 17.19 14.94
C LYS A 37 -11.65 17.00 16.41
N LEU A 38 -11.18 15.81 16.77
CA LEU A 38 -10.76 15.47 18.13
C LEU A 38 -9.27 15.71 18.37
N PHE A 39 -8.48 15.76 17.30
CA PHE A 39 -7.04 15.96 17.42
C PHE A 39 -6.73 17.46 17.56
N LYS A 40 -5.88 17.77 18.53
CA LYS A 40 -5.26 19.07 18.62
C LYS A 40 -4.07 19.14 17.68
N GLU A 41 -3.75 20.33 17.20
CA GLU A 41 -2.51 20.56 16.44
C GLU A 41 -1.34 20.59 17.44
N GLU A 42 -0.69 19.48 17.59
CA GLU A 42 0.48 19.29 18.42
C GLU A 42 1.73 19.13 17.55
N GLU A 43 2.89 19.42 18.09
CA GLU A 43 4.16 19.27 17.37
C GLU A 43 4.41 17.80 16.99
N ILE A 44 4.08 16.88 17.90
CA ILE A 44 4.32 15.43 17.74
C ILE A 44 3.00 14.68 17.81
N PHE A 45 2.73 13.85 16.81
CA PHE A 45 1.64 12.89 16.79
C PHE A 45 2.18 11.47 16.90
N LEU A 46 1.67 10.71 17.87
CA LEU A 46 2.01 9.31 18.05
C LEU A 46 0.83 8.42 17.63
N ASP A 47 1.00 7.70 16.51
CA ASP A 47 0.05 6.68 16.03
C ASP A 47 0.45 5.31 16.59
N ILE A 48 -0.08 4.97 17.78
CA ILE A 48 0.34 3.79 18.56
C ILE A 48 -0.10 2.48 17.89
N PHE A 49 -1.21 2.49 17.17
CA PHE A 49 -1.78 1.34 16.47
C PHE A 49 -1.94 1.69 14.99
N THR A 50 -0.82 1.93 14.33
CA THR A 50 -0.73 2.48 12.98
C THR A 50 -1.52 1.69 11.95
N GLY A 51 -1.49 0.34 12.02
CA GLY A 51 -2.09 -0.50 10.99
C GLY A 51 -1.61 -0.07 9.59
N GLY A 52 -2.54 0.32 8.73
CA GLY A 52 -2.19 0.85 7.40
C GLY A 52 -1.73 2.31 7.39
N GLY A 53 -1.66 3.02 8.51
CA GLY A 53 -1.14 4.38 8.61
C GLY A 53 -2.16 5.49 8.30
N ASN A 54 -3.43 5.17 8.07
CA ASN A 54 -4.44 6.17 7.66
C ASN A 54 -4.56 7.35 8.63
N VAL A 55 -4.42 7.15 9.93
CA VAL A 55 -4.56 8.23 10.91
C VAL A 55 -3.32 9.11 10.91
N GLY A 56 -2.14 8.51 11.07
CA GLY A 56 -0.88 9.23 11.14
C GLY A 56 -0.58 10.06 9.89
N ILE A 57 -0.74 9.49 8.68
CA ILE A 57 -0.46 10.22 7.42
C ILE A 57 -1.38 11.42 7.19
N ASN A 58 -2.53 11.48 7.87
CA ASN A 58 -3.47 12.59 7.82
C ASN A 58 -3.38 13.50 9.05
N SER A 59 -2.41 13.29 9.93
CA SER A 59 -2.13 14.21 11.03
C SER A 59 -1.51 15.51 10.50
N LYS A 60 -1.87 16.64 11.11
CA LYS A 60 -1.31 17.97 10.80
C LYS A 60 -0.03 18.27 11.58
N SER A 61 0.42 17.33 12.42
CA SER A 61 1.62 17.48 13.26
C SER A 61 2.89 17.50 12.40
N SER A 62 3.88 18.28 12.84
CA SER A 62 5.16 18.40 12.14
C SER A 62 6.01 17.12 12.22
N LYS A 63 5.80 16.33 13.27
CA LYS A 63 6.44 15.03 13.48
C LYS A 63 5.41 13.95 13.76
N ILE A 64 5.47 12.86 13.00
CA ILE A 64 4.58 11.71 13.16
C ILE A 64 5.44 10.49 13.52
N ILE A 65 5.05 9.79 14.59
CA ILE A 65 5.69 8.55 15.03
C ILE A 65 4.69 7.42 14.81
N PHE A 66 5.03 6.49 13.93
CA PHE A 66 4.25 5.29 13.67
C PHE A 66 4.74 4.14 14.56
N ASN A 67 3.81 3.46 15.22
CA ASN A 67 4.06 2.26 15.99
C ASN A 67 2.98 1.21 15.73
N ASP A 68 3.39 -0.03 15.51
CA ASP A 68 2.50 -1.18 15.39
C ASP A 68 3.24 -2.45 15.82
N ILE A 69 2.51 -3.47 16.26
CA ILE A 69 3.09 -4.78 16.54
C ILE A 69 3.59 -5.47 15.26
N ASN A 70 3.05 -5.09 14.11
CA ASN A 70 3.46 -5.58 12.81
C ASN A 70 4.62 -4.76 12.25
N ASP A 71 5.82 -5.14 12.63
CA ASP A 71 7.08 -4.52 12.22
C ASP A 71 7.28 -4.49 10.69
N LYS A 72 6.76 -5.49 9.96
CA LYS A 72 6.85 -5.57 8.50
C LYS A 72 6.10 -4.42 7.81
N ILE A 73 4.94 -4.04 8.35
CA ILE A 73 4.17 -2.93 7.80
C ILE A 73 4.84 -1.60 8.12
N ILE A 74 5.35 -1.41 9.34
CA ILE A 74 6.10 -0.20 9.70
C ILE A 74 7.32 -0.05 8.80
N SER A 75 8.10 -1.11 8.62
CA SER A 75 9.27 -1.10 7.74
C SER A 75 8.91 -0.80 6.28
N LEU A 76 7.77 -1.31 5.80
CA LEU A 76 7.29 -1.03 4.43
C LEU A 76 6.85 0.44 4.28
N ILE A 77 6.14 1.01 5.27
CA ILE A 77 5.78 2.44 5.28
C ILE A 77 7.05 3.31 5.26
N GLU A 78 8.02 2.99 6.09
CA GLU A 78 9.29 3.70 6.15
C GLU A 78 10.07 3.59 4.83
N TYR A 79 10.08 2.41 4.23
CA TYR A 79 10.72 2.19 2.94
C TYR A 79 10.07 3.03 1.83
N ILE A 80 8.74 3.06 1.73
CA ILE A 80 8.02 3.87 0.75
C ILE A 80 8.31 5.35 0.97
N LYS A 81 8.29 5.82 2.22
CA LYS A 81 8.56 7.21 2.56
C LYS A 81 9.95 7.69 2.14
N ASN A 82 10.96 6.83 2.24
CA ASN A 82 12.37 7.19 2.07
C ASN A 82 12.89 6.97 0.64
N ASN A 83 12.05 6.53 -0.29
CA ASN A 83 12.46 6.25 -1.66
C ASN A 83 11.68 7.08 -2.69
N ASN A 84 12.26 7.26 -3.87
CA ASN A 84 11.59 7.93 -4.97
C ASN A 84 10.42 7.09 -5.47
N ILE A 85 9.26 7.73 -5.67
CA ILE A 85 8.02 7.02 -6.03
C ILE A 85 8.07 6.41 -7.43
N GLU A 86 8.69 7.10 -8.38
CA GLU A 86 8.83 6.63 -9.75
C GLU A 86 9.68 5.37 -9.80
N GLU A 87 10.82 5.36 -9.08
CA GLU A 87 11.69 4.19 -8.97
C GLU A 87 10.99 3.01 -8.27
N LEU A 88 10.15 3.29 -7.27
CA LEU A 88 9.36 2.25 -6.58
C LEU A 88 8.35 1.62 -7.54
N LEU A 89 7.65 2.44 -8.32
CA LEU A 89 6.68 1.95 -9.31
C LEU A 89 7.35 1.11 -10.39
N GLU A 90 8.49 1.53 -10.93
CA GLU A 90 9.27 0.75 -11.90
C GLU A 90 9.69 -0.61 -11.33
N LYS A 91 10.15 -0.65 -10.09
CA LYS A 91 10.52 -1.91 -9.43
C LYS A 91 9.31 -2.82 -9.17
N ILE A 92 8.16 -2.25 -8.82
CA ILE A 92 6.90 -2.99 -8.66
C ILE A 92 6.47 -3.59 -9.98
N ASP A 93 6.48 -2.81 -11.06
CA ASP A 93 6.13 -3.29 -12.40
C ASP A 93 7.07 -4.39 -12.87
N LYS A 94 8.36 -4.28 -12.57
CA LYS A 94 9.33 -5.35 -12.85
C LYS A 94 9.00 -6.63 -12.08
N ILE A 95 8.65 -6.55 -10.79
CA ILE A 95 8.25 -7.72 -10.01
C ILE A 95 7.00 -8.37 -10.61
N ILE A 96 6.00 -7.56 -10.97
CA ILE A 96 4.76 -8.03 -11.61
C ILE A 96 5.08 -8.79 -12.90
N ALA A 97 5.97 -8.25 -13.72
CA ALA A 97 6.40 -8.88 -14.98
C ALA A 97 7.22 -10.16 -14.76
N ASP A 98 8.20 -10.14 -13.85
CA ASP A 98 9.10 -11.28 -13.56
C ASP A 98 8.32 -12.49 -13.04
N TYR A 99 7.29 -12.26 -12.23
CA TYR A 99 6.39 -13.31 -11.73
C TYR A 99 5.23 -13.61 -12.67
N LYS A 100 5.07 -12.89 -13.78
CA LYS A 100 3.94 -13.05 -14.73
C LYS A 100 2.58 -12.83 -14.08
N LEU A 101 2.51 -11.93 -13.12
CA LEU A 101 1.25 -11.47 -12.55
C LEU A 101 0.49 -10.60 -13.55
N SER A 102 -0.83 -10.50 -13.40
CA SER A 102 -1.64 -9.69 -14.29
C SER A 102 -1.39 -8.19 -14.12
N ASN A 103 -1.38 -7.46 -15.23
CA ASN A 103 -1.34 -5.99 -15.26
C ASN A 103 -2.50 -5.48 -16.13
N THR A 104 -3.68 -5.35 -15.52
CA THR A 104 -4.90 -4.92 -16.22
C THR A 104 -4.89 -3.45 -16.59
N ALA A 105 -4.07 -2.63 -15.94
CA ALA A 105 -3.90 -1.23 -16.32
C ALA A 105 -3.26 -1.09 -17.72
N VAL A 106 -2.40 -2.05 -18.07
CA VAL A 106 -1.70 -2.08 -19.36
C VAL A 106 -2.48 -2.87 -20.41
N TYR A 107 -2.95 -4.08 -20.05
CA TYR A 107 -3.47 -5.05 -21.01
C TYR A 107 -5.00 -5.21 -20.99
N GLY A 108 -5.68 -4.69 -19.99
CA GLY A 108 -7.10 -4.92 -19.78
C GLY A 108 -7.43 -6.34 -19.30
N TYR A 109 -8.70 -6.60 -18.98
CA TYR A 109 -9.16 -7.92 -18.49
C TYR A 109 -9.24 -8.96 -19.61
N GLU A 110 -9.62 -8.54 -20.82
CA GLU A 110 -9.78 -9.44 -21.97
C GLU A 110 -8.49 -10.18 -22.33
N HIS A 111 -7.33 -9.53 -22.14
CA HIS A 111 -6.03 -10.15 -22.34
C HIS A 111 -5.82 -11.43 -21.51
N TYR A 112 -6.48 -11.49 -20.35
CA TYR A 112 -6.40 -12.62 -19.41
C TYR A 112 -7.58 -13.58 -19.53
N PHE A 113 -8.38 -13.47 -20.60
CA PHE A 113 -9.55 -14.30 -20.85
C PHE A 113 -10.59 -14.26 -19.72
N CYS A 114 -10.73 -13.12 -19.07
CA CYS A 114 -11.69 -12.89 -17.99
C CYS A 114 -12.33 -11.50 -18.10
N ASN A 115 -13.38 -11.29 -17.33
CA ASN A 115 -14.00 -9.98 -17.17
C ASN A 115 -13.81 -9.48 -15.72
N SER A 116 -14.14 -8.22 -15.47
CA SER A 116 -13.94 -7.61 -14.14
C SER A 116 -14.75 -8.26 -13.02
N SER A 117 -15.86 -8.94 -13.33
CA SER A 117 -16.71 -9.62 -12.35
C SER A 117 -16.17 -10.99 -11.94
N GLU A 118 -15.45 -11.68 -12.82
CA GLU A 118 -14.81 -12.96 -12.53
C GLU A 118 -13.51 -12.79 -11.77
N GLY A 119 -12.84 -11.66 -12.00
CA GLY A 119 -11.56 -11.34 -11.41
C GLY A 119 -10.39 -12.18 -11.92
N LEU A 120 -9.21 -11.97 -11.38
CA LEU A 120 -7.95 -12.54 -11.85
C LEU A 120 -7.36 -13.60 -10.89
N ALA A 121 -8.13 -14.03 -9.90
CA ALA A 121 -7.63 -14.94 -8.87
C ALA A 121 -7.09 -16.26 -9.45
N ASN A 122 -7.78 -16.83 -10.43
CA ASN A 122 -7.35 -18.08 -11.09
C ASN A 122 -6.09 -17.87 -11.92
N TYR A 123 -6.03 -16.77 -12.69
CA TYR A 123 -4.85 -16.42 -13.49
C TYR A 123 -3.61 -16.22 -12.63
N ASN A 124 -3.75 -15.44 -11.55
CA ASN A 124 -2.60 -15.08 -10.71
C ASN A 124 -2.18 -16.16 -9.71
N ARG A 125 -2.96 -17.22 -9.54
CA ARG A 125 -2.80 -18.18 -8.44
C ARG A 125 -1.40 -18.77 -8.35
N GLU A 126 -0.87 -19.32 -9.43
CA GLU A 126 0.44 -19.97 -9.44
C GLU A 126 1.58 -18.96 -9.23
N ALA A 127 1.50 -17.82 -9.92
CA ALA A 127 2.45 -16.74 -9.79
C ALA A 127 2.49 -16.17 -8.35
N PHE A 128 1.32 -15.96 -7.76
CA PHE A 128 1.19 -15.51 -6.38
C PHE A 128 1.77 -16.52 -5.37
N LEU A 129 1.51 -17.80 -5.54
CA LEU A 129 2.06 -18.83 -4.67
C LEU A 129 3.58 -18.89 -4.76
N LYS A 130 4.15 -18.78 -5.95
CA LYS A 130 5.60 -18.72 -6.17
C LYS A 130 6.21 -17.46 -5.51
N LEU A 131 5.63 -16.29 -5.75
CA LEU A 131 6.10 -15.05 -5.13
C LEU A 131 6.09 -15.15 -3.60
N ARG A 132 5.01 -15.71 -3.02
CA ARG A 132 4.90 -15.94 -1.58
C ARG A 132 5.94 -16.90 -1.04
N GLU A 133 6.20 -18.00 -1.76
CA GLU A 133 7.23 -18.97 -1.39
C GLU A 133 8.62 -18.32 -1.40
N ASP A 134 8.95 -17.59 -2.46
CA ASP A 134 10.23 -16.90 -2.62
C ASP A 134 10.42 -15.83 -1.52
N TYR A 135 9.36 -15.06 -1.19
CA TYR A 135 9.40 -14.12 -0.08
C TYR A 135 9.63 -14.83 1.26
N ASN A 136 8.97 -15.96 1.51
CA ASN A 136 9.07 -16.66 2.80
C ASN A 136 10.39 -17.42 2.98
N LYS A 137 11.03 -17.88 1.91
CA LYS A 137 12.34 -18.55 1.95
C LYS A 137 13.49 -17.64 2.36
N LYS A 138 13.32 -16.32 2.22
CA LYS A 138 14.36 -15.36 2.58
C LYS A 138 14.47 -15.24 4.10
N LEU A 139 15.56 -15.71 4.66
CA LEU A 139 15.85 -15.67 6.11
C LEU A 139 16.14 -14.25 6.60
N ASN A 140 16.90 -13.47 5.81
CA ASN A 140 17.21 -12.08 6.08
C ASN A 140 16.57 -11.22 4.97
N LYS A 141 15.44 -10.60 5.29
CA LYS A 141 14.73 -9.74 4.35
C LYS A 141 15.47 -8.42 4.19
N GLY A 142 15.97 -8.20 2.99
CA GLY A 142 16.62 -6.95 2.59
C GLY A 142 15.60 -5.91 2.09
N ILE A 143 16.13 -4.77 1.68
CA ILE A 143 15.35 -3.61 1.21
C ILE A 143 14.41 -3.97 0.03
N GLU A 144 14.88 -4.80 -0.89
CA GLU A 144 14.07 -5.22 -2.05
C GLU A 144 12.88 -6.13 -1.68
N ASP A 145 12.94 -6.78 -0.52
CA ASP A 145 11.90 -7.70 -0.08
C ASP A 145 10.63 -6.96 0.41
N TYR A 146 10.74 -5.68 0.76
CA TYR A 146 9.57 -4.86 1.07
C TYR A 146 8.66 -4.66 -0.16
N LEU A 147 9.22 -4.57 -1.36
CA LEU A 147 8.42 -4.49 -2.57
C LEU A 147 7.78 -5.83 -2.95
N LEU A 148 8.46 -6.98 -2.70
CA LEU A 148 7.81 -8.29 -2.82
C LEU A 148 6.62 -8.40 -1.86
N LEU A 149 6.78 -7.94 -0.61
CA LEU A 149 5.68 -7.88 0.34
C LEU A 149 4.53 -6.99 -0.15
N TYR A 150 4.86 -5.82 -0.68
CA TYR A 150 3.85 -4.91 -1.23
C TYR A 150 3.07 -5.57 -2.38
N VAL A 151 3.76 -6.19 -3.33
CA VAL A 151 3.11 -6.93 -4.44
C VAL A 151 2.25 -8.08 -3.90
N LEU A 152 2.71 -8.82 -2.90
CA LEU A 152 1.88 -9.84 -2.24
C LEU A 152 0.60 -9.26 -1.64
N ILE A 153 0.66 -8.07 -1.04
CA ILE A 153 -0.52 -7.41 -0.48
C ILE A 153 -1.51 -7.04 -1.57
N ILE A 154 -1.07 -6.38 -2.64
CA ILE A 154 -1.97 -5.92 -3.71
C ILE A 154 -2.59 -7.05 -4.53
N PHE A 155 -1.93 -8.22 -4.60
CA PHE A 155 -2.48 -9.41 -5.26
C PHE A 155 -3.17 -10.38 -4.30
N SER A 156 -3.24 -10.06 -3.01
CA SER A 156 -3.97 -10.87 -2.02
C SER A 156 -5.48 -10.64 -2.10
N PHE A 157 -6.25 -11.53 -1.50
CA PHE A 157 -7.72 -11.39 -1.43
C PHE A 157 -8.10 -10.08 -0.73
N ASN A 158 -8.87 -9.25 -1.42
CA ASN A 158 -9.26 -7.89 -0.99
C ASN A 158 -8.07 -6.95 -0.73
N ASN A 159 -6.90 -7.21 -1.29
CA ASN A 159 -5.66 -6.45 -1.05
C ASN A 159 -5.34 -6.30 0.45
N GLN A 160 -5.70 -7.29 1.24
CA GLN A 160 -5.58 -7.22 2.70
C GLN A 160 -4.23 -7.71 3.17
N VAL A 161 -3.66 -6.97 4.12
CA VAL A 161 -2.48 -7.41 4.85
C VAL A 161 -2.87 -8.52 5.81
N ARG A 162 -2.36 -9.73 5.58
CA ARG A 162 -2.58 -10.91 6.45
C ARG A 162 -1.29 -11.69 6.60
N PHE A 163 -0.92 -11.95 7.84
CA PHE A 163 0.17 -12.85 8.19
C PHE A 163 -0.38 -14.01 9.03
N ASN A 164 0.14 -15.19 8.83
CA ASN A 164 -0.14 -16.33 9.69
C ASN A 164 1.07 -16.62 10.60
N SER A 165 0.92 -17.61 11.51
CA SER A 165 1.97 -17.99 12.45
C SER A 165 3.28 -18.49 11.83
N LYS A 166 3.29 -18.71 10.51
CA LYS A 166 4.45 -19.18 9.75
C LYS A 166 5.06 -18.08 8.85
N GLY A 167 4.54 -16.87 8.88
CA GLY A 167 4.98 -15.72 8.08
C GLY A 167 4.02 -15.24 7.01
#